data_980079c992c7d8add5352e14271531e0
#
_entry.id   980079c992c7d8add5352e14271531e0
#
_cell.length_a   1.000
_cell.length_b   1.000
_cell.length_c   1.000
_cell.angle_alpha   90.00
_cell.angle_beta   90.00
_cell.angle_gamma   90.00
#
_symmetry.space_group_name_H-M   'P 1'
#
loop_
_entity.id
_entity.type
_entity.pdbx_description
1 polymer ?
#
loop_
_entity_poly.entity_id
_entity_poly.type
_entity_poly.pdbx_seq_one_letter_code
_entity_poly.pdbx_strand_id
1 'polypeptide(L)'
;MKINRPTLIIDEVKARKNIAFMAGKAKKSNLLFRPHFKTHQSATVARWFREMGVNHIAVSSLAMAHYFYQHGWDDIHIAFPYNLLEHQELYELAKHIKLTVSIESQQALTHLKFHMKTPIHYMIETDVGYGRTGIDARNWESILSLADQGNSICQFSGLMAHAGHTYDAHGTDEIEKAHKTSLQKLEILVNRFIDPPFVSYGDTPSCSVSENFNLIS
;
A
#
# COMPACT_ATOMS: atom_id res chain seq x y z
N MET A 1 27.21 -17.52 16.42
CA MET A 1 26.73 -16.14 16.69
C MET A 1 26.44 -16.03 18.18
N LYS A 2 26.98 -15.01 18.86
CA LYS A 2 26.72 -14.80 20.30
C LYS A 2 25.58 -13.79 20.45
N ILE A 3 24.43 -14.22 20.93
CA ILE A 3 23.23 -13.40 21.13
C ILE A 3 23.15 -13.05 22.63
N ASN A 4 23.17 -11.76 22.97
CA ASN A 4 23.13 -11.25 24.33
C ASN A 4 21.97 -10.28 24.61
N ARG A 5 21.06 -10.10 23.64
CA ARG A 5 19.85 -9.27 23.73
C ARG A 5 18.76 -9.86 22.81
N PRO A 6 17.48 -9.51 22.99
CA PRO A 6 16.44 -9.89 22.05
C PRO A 6 16.83 -9.52 20.63
N THR A 7 16.83 -10.48 19.71
CA THR A 7 17.36 -10.34 18.36
C THR A 7 16.47 -11.06 17.39
N LEU A 8 16.07 -10.37 16.31
CA LEU A 8 15.39 -10.99 15.18
C LEU A 8 16.43 -11.69 14.28
N ILE A 9 16.27 -12.98 14.11
CA ILE A 9 17.10 -13.78 13.20
C ILE A 9 16.28 -14.06 11.93
N ILE A 10 16.84 -13.71 10.79
CA ILE A 10 16.22 -13.96 9.49
C ILE A 10 16.98 -15.07 8.78
N ASP A 11 16.26 -16.11 8.36
CA ASP A 11 16.77 -17.13 7.43
C ASP A 11 16.78 -16.51 6.02
N GLU A 12 17.95 -16.13 5.53
CA GLU A 12 18.12 -15.46 4.25
C GLU A 12 17.62 -16.33 3.09
N VAL A 13 17.88 -17.63 3.12
CA VAL A 13 17.47 -18.56 2.03
C VAL A 13 15.96 -18.61 1.92
N LYS A 14 15.27 -18.76 3.06
CA LYS A 14 13.79 -18.76 3.09
C LYS A 14 13.23 -17.40 2.69
N ALA A 15 13.79 -16.32 3.20
CA ALA A 15 13.32 -14.96 2.88
C ALA A 15 13.44 -14.68 1.37
N ARG A 16 14.59 -14.97 0.76
CA ARG A 16 14.80 -14.81 -0.68
C ARG A 16 13.86 -15.68 -1.51
N LYS A 17 13.63 -16.92 -1.10
CA LYS A 17 12.67 -17.83 -1.76
C LYS A 17 11.25 -17.25 -1.72
N ASN A 18 10.82 -16.71 -0.58
CA ASN A 18 9.50 -16.11 -0.44
C ASN A 18 9.36 -14.82 -1.28
N ILE A 19 10.40 -13.99 -1.31
CA ILE A 19 10.43 -12.78 -2.16
C ILE A 19 10.30 -13.17 -3.64
N ALA A 20 11.09 -14.13 -4.10
CA ALA A 20 11.05 -14.61 -5.47
C ALA A 20 9.68 -15.21 -5.83
N PHE A 21 9.07 -15.96 -4.91
CA PHE A 21 7.72 -16.51 -5.08
C PHE A 21 6.69 -15.42 -5.29
N MET A 22 6.65 -14.41 -4.40
CA MET A 22 5.67 -13.33 -4.48
C MET A 22 5.89 -12.43 -5.71
N ALA A 23 7.14 -12.10 -6.02
CA ALA A 23 7.47 -11.34 -7.23
C ALA A 23 7.08 -12.11 -8.52
N GLY A 24 7.33 -13.41 -8.54
CA GLY A 24 6.94 -14.30 -9.64
C GLY A 24 5.42 -14.41 -9.79
N LYS A 25 4.69 -14.51 -8.67
CA LYS A 25 3.22 -14.55 -8.64
C LYS A 25 2.63 -13.28 -9.20
N ALA A 26 3.07 -12.12 -8.73
CA ALA A 26 2.61 -10.83 -9.24
C ALA A 26 2.89 -10.68 -10.74
N LYS A 27 4.10 -11.03 -11.20
CA LYS A 27 4.45 -11.00 -12.62
C LYS A 27 3.56 -11.91 -13.46
N LYS A 28 3.28 -13.14 -12.99
CA LYS A 28 2.40 -14.10 -13.68
C LYS A 28 0.97 -13.56 -13.82
N SER A 29 0.50 -12.81 -12.83
CA SER A 29 -0.82 -12.17 -12.81
C SER A 29 -0.84 -10.78 -13.47
N ASN A 30 0.27 -10.35 -14.07
CA ASN A 30 0.43 -9.01 -14.67
C ASN A 30 0.13 -7.86 -13.68
N LEU A 31 0.58 -8.02 -12.43
CA LEU A 31 0.37 -7.06 -11.34
C LEU A 31 1.66 -6.35 -10.96
N LEU A 32 1.51 -5.12 -10.48
CA LEU A 32 2.59 -4.36 -9.86
C LEU A 32 2.81 -4.87 -8.43
N PHE A 33 3.98 -5.45 -8.15
CA PHE A 33 4.31 -5.91 -6.80
C PHE A 33 4.91 -4.79 -5.96
N ARG A 34 4.13 -4.24 -5.02
CA ARG A 34 4.55 -3.20 -4.07
C ARG A 34 4.62 -3.79 -2.64
N PRO A 35 5.75 -4.40 -2.24
CA PRO A 35 5.87 -5.01 -0.92
C PRO A 35 5.88 -3.96 0.18
N HIS A 36 5.31 -4.31 1.34
CA HIS A 36 5.30 -3.45 2.52
C HIS A 36 6.49 -3.74 3.43
N PHE A 37 7.37 -2.75 3.60
CA PHE A 37 8.64 -2.92 4.32
C PHE A 37 8.57 -2.76 5.84
N LYS A 38 7.35 -2.60 6.40
CA LYS A 38 7.16 -2.56 7.87
C LYS A 38 7.60 -3.84 8.58
N THR A 39 7.60 -4.97 7.88
CA THR A 39 7.89 -6.28 8.45
C THR A 39 9.35 -6.48 8.80
N HIS A 40 10.27 -5.87 8.08
CA HIS A 40 11.70 -6.07 8.28
C HIS A 40 12.48 -4.78 8.60
N GLN A 41 12.03 -3.62 8.12
CA GLN A 41 12.62 -2.29 8.33
C GLN A 41 14.15 -2.27 8.13
N SER A 42 14.64 -3.00 7.14
CA SER A 42 16.07 -3.25 6.90
C SER A 42 16.45 -2.98 5.46
N ALA A 43 17.41 -2.07 5.24
CA ALA A 43 17.95 -1.80 3.92
C ALA A 43 18.64 -3.03 3.29
N THR A 44 19.20 -3.92 4.13
CA THR A 44 19.80 -5.16 3.65
C THR A 44 18.76 -6.10 3.07
N VAL A 45 17.64 -6.30 3.77
CA VAL A 45 16.52 -7.12 3.26
C VAL A 45 15.88 -6.44 2.04
N ALA A 46 15.75 -5.12 2.06
CA ALA A 46 15.21 -4.34 0.94
C ALA A 46 15.98 -4.58 -0.37
N ARG A 47 17.31 -4.75 -0.31
CA ARG A 47 18.13 -5.09 -1.50
C ARG A 47 17.73 -6.42 -2.13
N TRP A 48 17.31 -7.41 -1.34
CA TRP A 48 16.85 -8.70 -1.88
C TRP A 48 15.58 -8.56 -2.74
N PHE A 49 14.69 -7.61 -2.40
CA PHE A 49 13.55 -7.29 -3.25
C PHE A 49 13.99 -6.62 -4.56
N ARG A 50 14.97 -5.72 -4.50
CA ARG A 50 15.50 -5.05 -5.69
C ARG A 50 16.15 -6.03 -6.66
N GLU A 51 16.85 -7.04 -6.16
CA GLU A 51 17.43 -8.12 -6.96
C GLU A 51 16.36 -8.95 -7.71
N MET A 52 15.11 -8.91 -7.26
CA MET A 52 13.95 -9.50 -7.94
C MET A 52 13.18 -8.51 -8.81
N GLY A 53 13.76 -7.33 -9.09
CA GLY A 53 13.17 -6.32 -9.98
C GLY A 53 12.13 -5.40 -9.32
N VAL A 54 11.99 -5.43 -7.99
CA VAL A 54 11.08 -4.52 -7.27
C VAL A 54 11.71 -3.13 -7.16
N ASN A 55 11.01 -2.10 -7.66
CA ASN A 55 11.49 -0.72 -7.66
C ASN A 55 10.59 0.24 -6.87
N HIS A 56 9.49 -0.25 -6.30
CA HIS A 56 8.51 0.52 -5.54
C HIS A 56 8.09 -0.23 -4.29
N ILE A 57 7.85 0.50 -3.22
CA ILE A 57 7.60 -0.07 -1.90
C ILE A 57 6.46 0.64 -1.18
N ALA A 58 5.89 -0.03 -0.18
CA ALA A 58 5.02 0.59 0.79
C ALA A 58 5.68 0.62 2.18
N VAL A 59 5.39 1.67 2.95
CA VAL A 59 5.86 1.88 4.32
C VAL A 59 4.73 2.37 5.22
N SER A 60 4.90 2.36 6.54
CA SER A 60 3.83 2.78 7.49
C SER A 60 4.03 4.19 8.04
N SER A 61 5.12 4.88 7.74
CA SER A 61 5.39 6.21 8.30
C SER A 61 6.33 7.01 7.43
N LEU A 62 6.31 8.33 7.62
CA LEU A 62 7.24 9.23 6.95
C LEU A 62 8.70 8.96 7.36
N ALA A 63 8.94 8.66 8.64
CA ALA A 63 10.29 8.28 9.12
C ALA A 63 10.85 7.05 8.39
N MET A 64 9.99 6.05 8.13
CA MET A 64 10.36 4.87 7.36
C MET A 64 10.58 5.22 5.88
N ALA A 65 9.77 6.11 5.30
CA ALA A 65 9.97 6.60 3.94
C ALA A 65 11.34 7.30 3.79
N HIS A 66 11.71 8.17 4.73
CA HIS A 66 13.03 8.80 4.77
C HIS A 66 14.16 7.78 4.86
N TYR A 67 14.03 6.80 5.74
CA TYR A 67 15.04 5.74 5.87
C TYR A 67 15.27 5.00 4.54
N PHE A 68 14.22 4.59 3.86
CA PHE A 68 14.36 3.87 2.60
C PHE A 68 14.77 4.78 1.44
N TYR A 69 14.36 6.05 1.42
CA TYR A 69 14.89 7.05 0.49
C TYR A 69 16.43 7.17 0.60
N GLN A 70 16.97 7.30 1.82
CA GLN A 70 18.41 7.34 2.05
C GLN A 70 19.15 6.08 1.58
N HIS A 71 18.40 4.96 1.38
CA HIS A 71 18.91 3.71 0.83
C HIS A 71 18.54 3.49 -0.64
N GLY A 72 18.17 4.58 -1.34
CA GLY A 72 18.00 4.63 -2.79
C GLY A 72 16.61 4.25 -3.30
N TRP A 73 15.59 4.14 -2.46
CA TRP A 73 14.20 3.93 -2.91
C TRP A 73 13.55 5.27 -3.25
N ASP A 74 12.97 5.37 -4.44
CA ASP A 74 12.45 6.62 -5.03
C ASP A 74 10.97 6.55 -5.49
N ASP A 75 10.31 5.41 -5.34
CA ASP A 75 8.85 5.25 -5.48
C ASP A 75 8.31 4.62 -4.19
N ILE A 76 7.77 5.47 -3.30
CA ILE A 76 7.36 5.08 -1.95
C ILE A 76 5.90 5.46 -1.70
N HIS A 77 5.10 4.49 -1.26
CA HIS A 77 3.75 4.71 -0.75
C HIS A 77 3.75 4.63 0.78
N ILE A 78 3.39 5.71 1.45
CA ILE A 78 3.08 5.69 2.89
C ILE A 78 1.66 5.15 3.03
N ALA A 79 1.55 3.82 3.16
CA ALA A 79 0.29 3.07 3.22
C ALA A 79 -0.27 3.08 4.66
N PHE A 80 -0.53 4.28 5.15
CA PHE A 80 -1.15 4.59 6.43
C PHE A 80 -1.81 5.97 6.30
N PRO A 81 -2.89 6.29 7.03
CA PRO A 81 -3.54 7.60 6.94
C PRO A 81 -2.57 8.76 7.08
N TYR A 82 -2.70 9.73 6.18
CA TYR A 82 -1.84 10.90 6.15
C TYR A 82 -1.83 11.66 7.48
N ASN A 83 -0.64 11.78 8.09
CA ASN A 83 -0.47 12.55 9.32
C ASN A 83 -0.33 14.05 9.00
N LEU A 84 -1.32 14.84 9.39
CA LEU A 84 -1.38 16.28 9.12
C LEU A 84 -0.20 17.05 9.76
N LEU A 85 0.37 16.54 10.85
CA LEU A 85 1.45 17.20 11.58
C LEU A 85 2.82 17.06 10.86
N GLU A 86 2.95 16.11 9.94
CA GLU A 86 4.21 15.82 9.23
C GLU A 86 4.27 16.48 7.84
N HIS A 87 3.40 17.47 7.56
CA HIS A 87 3.28 18.05 6.22
C HIS A 87 4.56 18.72 5.70
N GLN A 88 5.37 19.30 6.59
CA GLN A 88 6.59 20.00 6.19
C GLN A 88 7.66 19.00 5.74
N GLU A 89 7.91 17.96 6.52
CA GLU A 89 8.86 16.91 6.20
C GLU A 89 8.38 16.08 4.98
N LEU A 90 7.05 15.87 4.87
CA LEU A 90 6.46 15.23 3.71
C LEU A 90 6.72 16.04 2.43
N TYR A 91 6.54 17.37 2.49
CA TYR A 91 6.82 18.28 1.39
C TYR A 91 8.29 18.21 0.96
N GLU A 92 9.21 18.23 1.92
CA GLU A 92 10.64 18.13 1.60
C GLU A 92 10.98 16.81 0.91
N LEU A 93 10.45 15.68 1.39
CA LEU A 93 10.68 14.38 0.78
C LEU A 93 10.08 14.28 -0.63
N ALA A 94 8.89 14.82 -0.84
CA ALA A 94 8.20 14.81 -2.14
C ALA A 94 8.94 15.54 -3.26
N LYS A 95 9.90 16.42 -2.94
CA LYS A 95 10.77 17.07 -3.94
C LYS A 95 11.77 16.11 -4.59
N HIS A 96 12.03 14.99 -3.96
CA HIS A 96 13.13 14.09 -4.31
C HIS A 96 12.70 12.74 -4.86
N ILE A 97 11.48 12.31 -4.53
CA ILE A 97 10.96 10.99 -4.90
C ILE A 97 9.51 11.04 -5.37
N LYS A 98 9.09 10.01 -6.06
CA LYS A 98 7.67 9.75 -6.30
C LYS A 98 7.03 9.27 -5.01
N LEU A 99 6.35 10.17 -4.32
CA LEU A 99 5.74 9.92 -3.03
C LEU A 99 4.21 9.78 -3.18
N THR A 100 3.67 8.74 -2.56
CA THR A 100 2.22 8.51 -2.47
C THR A 100 1.82 8.47 -1.01
N VAL A 101 0.69 9.10 -0.65
CA VAL A 101 0.10 9.05 0.69
C VAL A 101 -1.30 8.45 0.65
N SER A 102 -1.77 7.90 1.77
CA SER A 102 -3.15 7.41 1.90
C SER A 102 -4.04 8.50 2.50
N ILE A 103 -5.17 8.75 1.86
CA ILE A 103 -6.18 9.74 2.26
C ILE A 103 -7.47 9.00 2.63
N GLU A 104 -8.09 9.38 3.75
CA GLU A 104 -9.34 8.79 4.23
C GLU A 104 -10.43 9.83 4.59
N SER A 105 -10.15 11.13 4.34
CA SER A 105 -11.10 12.19 4.66
C SER A 105 -10.92 13.45 3.82
N GLN A 106 -12.00 14.22 3.69
CA GLN A 106 -11.96 15.54 3.07
C GLN A 106 -10.98 16.47 3.78
N GLN A 107 -10.91 16.42 5.11
CA GLN A 107 -9.97 17.23 5.90
C GLN A 107 -8.51 16.92 5.50
N ALA A 108 -8.16 15.65 5.41
CA ALA A 108 -6.81 15.21 5.04
C ALA A 108 -6.43 15.68 3.62
N LEU A 109 -7.33 15.54 2.65
CA LEU A 109 -7.07 15.99 1.28
C LEU A 109 -6.96 17.52 1.18
N THR A 110 -7.84 18.26 1.85
CA THR A 110 -7.79 19.72 1.89
C THR A 110 -6.47 20.20 2.49
N HIS A 111 -6.04 19.59 3.60
CA HIS A 111 -4.78 19.91 4.24
C HIS A 111 -3.57 19.59 3.34
N LEU A 112 -3.57 18.42 2.69
CA LEU A 112 -2.54 18.03 1.73
C LEU A 112 -2.44 19.07 0.60
N LYS A 113 -3.56 19.44 -0.01
CA LYS A 113 -3.62 20.41 -1.11
C LYS A 113 -3.13 21.82 -0.70
N PHE A 114 -3.39 22.22 0.54
CA PHE A 114 -2.96 23.52 1.05
C PHE A 114 -1.44 23.58 1.23
N HIS A 115 -0.83 22.52 1.74
CA HIS A 115 0.59 22.50 2.10
C HIS A 115 1.53 22.05 0.98
N MET A 116 1.06 21.23 0.03
CA MET A 116 1.90 20.74 -1.07
C MET A 116 2.05 21.79 -2.18
N LYS A 117 3.30 22.00 -2.62
CA LYS A 117 3.67 22.87 -3.76
C LYS A 117 4.51 22.14 -4.82
N THR A 118 4.77 20.86 -4.59
CA THR A 118 5.43 19.94 -5.53
C THR A 118 4.48 18.75 -5.79
N PRO A 119 4.58 18.09 -6.95
CA PRO A 119 3.72 16.94 -7.24
C PRO A 119 3.84 15.85 -6.17
N ILE A 120 2.68 15.41 -5.70
CA ILE A 120 2.53 14.27 -4.79
C ILE A 120 1.33 13.44 -5.22
N HIS A 121 1.42 12.14 -5.08
CA HIS A 121 0.32 11.24 -5.36
C HIS A 121 -0.48 10.94 -4.09
N TYR A 122 -1.77 10.69 -4.25
CA TYR A 122 -2.57 10.14 -3.16
C TYR A 122 -3.43 8.98 -3.65
N MET A 123 -3.61 8.00 -2.78
CA MET A 123 -4.59 6.93 -2.91
C MET A 123 -5.65 7.10 -1.82
N ILE A 124 -6.90 6.77 -2.14
CA ILE A 124 -7.96 6.75 -1.14
C ILE A 124 -7.94 5.40 -0.45
N GLU A 125 -7.71 5.43 0.89
CA GLU A 125 -7.79 4.21 1.69
C GLU A 125 -9.25 3.80 1.84
N THR A 126 -9.55 2.59 1.40
CA THR A 126 -10.90 2.03 1.31
C THR A 126 -11.03 0.85 2.26
N ASP A 127 -11.95 0.93 3.21
CA ASP A 127 -12.25 -0.20 4.10
C ASP A 127 -13.15 -1.22 3.41
N VAL A 128 -12.64 -2.42 3.27
CA VAL A 128 -13.33 -3.57 2.69
C VAL A 128 -13.93 -4.52 3.72
N GLY A 129 -13.93 -4.11 5.00
CA GLY A 129 -14.57 -4.83 6.09
C GLY A 129 -13.65 -5.16 7.27
N TYR A 130 -12.44 -4.63 7.30
CA TYR A 130 -11.54 -4.78 8.44
C TYR A 130 -11.90 -3.82 9.59
N GLY A 131 -12.42 -2.63 9.27
CA GLY A 131 -12.88 -1.67 10.26
C GLY A 131 -11.77 -0.98 11.05
N ARG A 132 -10.54 -0.88 10.47
CA ARG A 132 -9.41 -0.22 11.13
C ARG A 132 -9.28 1.25 10.73
N THR A 133 -9.08 1.50 9.46
CA THR A 133 -8.87 2.81 8.83
C THR A 133 -9.47 2.79 7.43
N GLY A 134 -9.64 3.96 6.82
CA GLY A 134 -10.19 4.10 5.49
C GLY A 134 -11.69 4.39 5.45
N ILE A 135 -12.17 4.78 4.28
CA ILE A 135 -13.58 5.03 4.02
C ILE A 135 -14.26 3.72 3.64
N ASP A 136 -15.37 3.38 4.29
CA ASP A 136 -16.15 2.19 3.93
C ASP A 136 -16.46 2.18 2.42
N ALA A 137 -16.17 1.07 1.75
CA ALA A 137 -16.38 0.93 0.30
C ALA A 137 -17.84 1.21 -0.14
N ARG A 138 -18.82 1.11 0.77
CA ARG A 138 -20.21 1.45 0.52
C ARG A 138 -20.48 2.95 0.45
N ASN A 139 -19.59 3.77 1.03
CA ASN A 139 -19.66 5.23 0.96
C ASN A 139 -18.97 5.74 -0.32
N TRP A 140 -19.40 5.21 -1.46
CA TRP A 140 -18.81 5.47 -2.78
C TRP A 140 -18.91 6.95 -3.18
N GLU A 141 -19.94 7.68 -2.74
CA GLU A 141 -20.11 9.11 -3.02
C GLU A 141 -18.96 9.94 -2.46
N SER A 142 -18.58 9.69 -1.21
CA SER A 142 -17.42 10.35 -0.59
C SER A 142 -16.12 9.97 -1.29
N ILE A 143 -15.95 8.72 -1.69
CA ILE A 143 -14.76 8.24 -2.38
C ILE A 143 -14.63 8.90 -3.75
N LEU A 144 -15.69 8.93 -4.55
CA LEU A 144 -15.71 9.61 -5.85
C LEU A 144 -15.43 11.11 -5.70
N SER A 145 -16.07 11.76 -4.74
CA SER A 145 -15.84 13.20 -4.46
C SER A 145 -14.39 13.50 -4.13
N LEU A 146 -13.69 12.63 -3.40
CA LEU A 146 -12.26 12.79 -3.11
C LEU A 146 -11.40 12.51 -4.35
N ALA A 147 -11.76 11.54 -5.17
CA ALA A 147 -11.03 11.21 -6.39
C ALA A 147 -11.09 12.37 -7.40
N ASP A 148 -12.25 12.96 -7.60
CA ASP A 148 -12.49 14.07 -8.53
C ASP A 148 -11.77 15.38 -8.14
N GLN A 149 -11.28 15.47 -6.90
CA GLN A 149 -10.53 16.62 -6.42
C GLN A 149 -9.03 16.57 -6.75
N GLY A 150 -8.56 15.54 -7.44
CA GLY A 150 -7.18 15.45 -7.91
C GLY A 150 -6.83 16.63 -8.84
N ASN A 151 -5.58 17.08 -8.81
CA ASN A 151 -5.06 18.12 -9.67
C ASN A 151 -3.57 17.85 -10.03
N SER A 152 -2.91 18.78 -10.71
CA SER A 152 -1.51 18.62 -11.12
C SER A 152 -0.51 18.53 -9.95
N ILE A 153 -0.85 19.02 -8.77
CA ILE A 153 -0.01 18.94 -7.56
C ILE A 153 -0.38 17.71 -6.74
N CYS A 154 -1.64 17.60 -6.32
CA CYS A 154 -2.12 16.44 -5.58
C CYS A 154 -2.86 15.50 -6.54
N GLN A 155 -2.17 14.48 -7.02
CA GLN A 155 -2.65 13.61 -8.09
C GLN A 155 -3.33 12.38 -7.51
N PHE A 156 -4.61 12.18 -7.84
CA PHE A 156 -5.29 10.93 -7.53
C PHE A 156 -4.65 9.78 -8.31
N SER A 157 -4.24 8.72 -7.58
CA SER A 157 -3.53 7.57 -8.14
C SER A 157 -4.28 6.26 -7.97
N GLY A 158 -5.46 6.29 -7.38
CA GLY A 158 -6.29 5.09 -7.24
C GLY A 158 -6.77 4.80 -5.81
N LEU A 159 -7.23 3.59 -5.61
CA LEU A 159 -7.75 3.08 -4.35
C LEU A 159 -6.72 2.17 -3.67
N MET A 160 -6.66 2.21 -2.35
CA MET A 160 -5.85 1.28 -1.56
C MET A 160 -6.74 0.57 -0.55
N ALA A 161 -6.65 -0.76 -0.49
CA ALA A 161 -7.40 -1.55 0.47
C ALA A 161 -6.53 -2.57 1.19
N HIS A 162 -6.73 -2.70 2.50
CA HIS A 162 -6.09 -3.69 3.34
C HIS A 162 -7.13 -4.61 3.98
N ALA A 163 -7.19 -5.86 3.55
CA ALA A 163 -8.12 -6.85 4.08
C ALA A 163 -7.57 -7.54 5.35
N GLY A 164 -7.26 -6.76 6.38
CA GLY A 164 -6.62 -7.24 7.61
C GLY A 164 -7.41 -8.30 8.39
N HIS A 165 -8.73 -8.40 8.18
CA HIS A 165 -9.57 -9.44 8.78
C HIS A 165 -9.23 -10.87 8.29
N THR A 166 -8.45 -11.01 7.22
CA THR A 166 -7.94 -12.32 6.78
C THR A 166 -6.91 -12.93 7.75
N TYR A 167 -6.30 -12.12 8.62
CA TYR A 167 -5.38 -12.62 9.65
C TYR A 167 -6.10 -13.37 10.78
N ASP A 168 -7.41 -13.19 10.93
CA ASP A 168 -8.25 -13.89 11.91
C ASP A 168 -8.82 -15.21 11.35
N ALA A 169 -8.59 -15.50 10.07
CA ALA A 169 -9.08 -16.69 9.41
C ALA A 169 -8.33 -17.96 9.81
N HIS A 170 -9.07 -19.05 10.01
CA HIS A 170 -8.55 -20.37 10.38
C HIS A 170 -8.52 -21.31 9.15
N GLY A 171 -7.60 -21.03 8.22
CA GLY A 171 -7.37 -21.89 7.06
C GLY A 171 -7.72 -21.24 5.71
N THR A 172 -7.38 -21.96 4.65
CA THR A 172 -7.42 -21.47 3.27
C THR A 172 -8.82 -21.05 2.84
N ASP A 173 -9.85 -21.83 3.18
CA ASP A 173 -11.23 -21.58 2.74
C ASP A 173 -11.79 -20.28 3.33
N GLU A 174 -11.48 -19.99 4.60
CA GLU A 174 -11.89 -18.75 5.24
C GLU A 174 -11.15 -17.55 4.67
N ILE A 175 -9.84 -17.68 4.39
CA ILE A 175 -9.04 -16.65 3.74
C ILE A 175 -9.63 -16.34 2.36
N GLU A 176 -9.91 -17.36 1.55
CA GLU A 176 -10.47 -17.17 0.20
C GLU A 176 -11.85 -16.55 0.23
N LYS A 177 -12.70 -16.93 1.19
CA LYS A 177 -14.01 -16.31 1.38
C LYS A 177 -13.89 -14.82 1.74
N ALA A 178 -13.00 -14.47 2.66
CA ALA A 178 -12.76 -13.08 3.06
C ALA A 178 -12.18 -12.26 1.89
N HIS A 179 -11.22 -12.82 1.17
CA HIS A 179 -10.63 -12.23 -0.04
C HIS A 179 -11.71 -11.96 -1.10
N LYS A 180 -12.49 -12.96 -1.48
CA LYS A 180 -13.57 -12.83 -2.45
C LYS A 180 -14.59 -11.75 -2.05
N THR A 181 -14.97 -11.71 -0.78
CA THR A 181 -15.90 -10.69 -0.26
C THR A 181 -15.32 -9.30 -0.36
N SER A 182 -14.02 -9.13 -0.06
CA SER A 182 -13.31 -7.86 -0.17
C SER A 182 -13.21 -7.39 -1.61
N LEU A 183 -12.88 -8.29 -2.54
CA LEU A 183 -12.85 -7.97 -3.97
C LEU A 183 -14.23 -7.59 -4.51
N GLN A 184 -15.29 -8.27 -4.11
CA GLN A 184 -16.66 -7.91 -4.52
C GLN A 184 -17.06 -6.49 -4.09
N LYS A 185 -16.65 -6.06 -2.88
CA LYS A 185 -16.89 -4.68 -2.42
C LYS A 185 -16.12 -3.67 -3.27
N LEU A 186 -14.87 -3.96 -3.58
CA LEU A 186 -14.06 -3.11 -4.45
C LEU A 186 -14.61 -3.07 -5.88
N GLU A 187 -15.06 -4.17 -6.43
CA GLU A 187 -15.65 -4.25 -7.76
C GLU A 187 -16.90 -3.37 -7.87
N ILE A 188 -17.80 -3.44 -6.87
CA ILE A 188 -18.99 -2.58 -6.80
C ILE A 188 -18.60 -1.11 -6.78
N LEU A 189 -17.55 -0.75 -6.03
CA LEU A 189 -17.04 0.62 -5.94
C LEU A 189 -16.38 1.06 -7.26
N VAL A 190 -15.50 0.24 -7.83
CA VAL A 190 -14.76 0.55 -9.07
C VAL A 190 -15.73 0.79 -10.23
N ASN A 191 -16.82 0.02 -10.30
CA ASN A 191 -17.87 0.18 -11.32
C ASN A 191 -18.66 1.50 -11.19
N ARG A 192 -18.43 2.31 -10.16
CA ARG A 192 -18.98 3.68 -10.03
C ARG A 192 -18.11 4.74 -10.70
N PHE A 193 -16.86 4.42 -10.98
CA PHE A 193 -15.98 5.33 -11.71
C PHE A 193 -16.25 5.27 -13.20
N ILE A 194 -16.14 6.41 -13.89
CA ILE A 194 -16.22 6.48 -15.35
C ILE A 194 -15.02 5.74 -15.96
N ASP A 195 -13.83 6.07 -15.46
CA ASP A 195 -12.58 5.39 -15.80
C ASP A 195 -12.13 4.58 -14.59
N PRO A 196 -11.98 3.25 -14.71
CA PRO A 196 -11.59 2.41 -13.59
C PRO A 196 -10.27 2.87 -12.97
N PRO A 197 -10.23 3.14 -11.64
CA PRO A 197 -9.01 3.57 -10.97
C PRO A 197 -8.04 2.40 -10.81
N PHE A 198 -6.75 2.72 -10.64
CA PHE A 198 -5.78 1.74 -10.14
C PHE A 198 -6.22 1.23 -8.75
N VAL A 199 -6.11 -0.07 -8.51
CA VAL A 199 -6.49 -0.70 -7.24
C VAL A 199 -5.29 -1.39 -6.61
N SER A 200 -4.80 -0.84 -5.52
CA SER A 200 -3.78 -1.47 -4.67
C SER A 200 -4.46 -2.27 -3.55
N TYR A 201 -4.22 -3.55 -3.53
CA TYR A 201 -4.81 -4.46 -2.54
C TYR A 201 -3.73 -5.27 -1.85
N GLY A 202 -3.83 -5.46 -0.55
CA GLY A 202 -2.82 -6.26 0.13
C GLY A 202 -3.16 -6.66 1.56
N ASP A 203 -2.94 -7.92 1.78
CA ASP A 203 -2.73 -8.59 3.05
C ASP A 203 -1.94 -9.88 2.78
N THR A 204 -1.16 -10.33 3.75
CA THR A 204 -0.31 -11.51 3.52
C THR A 204 -1.10 -12.80 3.32
N PRO A 205 -2.18 -13.09 4.09
CA PRO A 205 -2.94 -14.31 3.88
C PRO A 205 -3.54 -14.42 2.47
N SER A 206 -4.32 -13.43 2.02
CA SER A 206 -4.93 -13.48 0.67
C SER A 206 -3.89 -13.54 -0.43
N CYS A 207 -2.89 -12.64 -0.38
CA CYS A 207 -1.86 -12.58 -1.43
C CYS A 207 -1.00 -13.85 -1.51
N SER A 208 -0.88 -14.60 -0.41
CA SER A 208 -0.15 -15.87 -0.39
C SER A 208 -0.97 -17.04 -0.93
N VAL A 209 -2.25 -17.10 -0.60
CA VAL A 209 -3.14 -18.23 -0.86
C VAL A 209 -3.91 -18.10 -2.19
N SER A 210 -4.56 -16.95 -2.39
CA SER A 210 -5.46 -16.76 -3.54
C SER A 210 -4.73 -16.58 -4.86
N GLU A 211 -5.37 -17.02 -5.95
CA GLU A 211 -4.87 -16.89 -7.32
C GLU A 211 -5.70 -15.90 -8.16
N ASN A 212 -6.82 -15.40 -7.64
CA ASN A 212 -7.69 -14.46 -8.34
C ASN A 212 -7.43 -13.02 -7.90
N PHE A 213 -6.92 -12.20 -8.82
CA PHE A 213 -6.61 -10.79 -8.62
C PHE A 213 -7.13 -9.92 -9.77
N ASN A 214 -8.17 -10.33 -10.46
CA ASN A 214 -8.64 -9.69 -11.70
C ASN A 214 -8.97 -8.19 -11.59
N LEU A 215 -9.27 -7.70 -10.39
CA LEU A 215 -9.56 -6.29 -10.12
C LEU A 215 -8.32 -5.47 -9.74
N ILE A 216 -7.24 -6.15 -9.35
CA ILE A 216 -6.04 -5.51 -8.81
C ILE A 216 -5.11 -5.08 -9.95
N SER A 217 -4.36 -4.01 -9.71
CA SER A 217 -3.47 -3.41 -10.72
C SER A 217 -1.99 -3.55 -10.35
#